data_078dda9253fcade53bc27016ac3f4bf7
#
_entry.id   078dda9253fcade53bc27016ac3f4bf7
#
_cell.length_a   1.000
_cell.length_b   1.000
_cell.length_c   1.000
_cell.angle_alpha   90.00
_cell.angle_beta   90.00
_cell.angle_gamma   90.00
#
_symmetry.space_group_name_H-M   'P 1'
#
loop_
_entity.id
_entity.type
_entity.pdbx_description
1 polymer ?
#
loop_
_entity_poly.entity_id
_entity_poly.type
_entity_poly.pdbx_seq_one_letter_code
_entity_poly.pdbx_strand_id
1 'polypeptide(L)'
;MTTYRYVFLITALAIAATLVAAPTRAQQSGTTAIQTALANDAGTLSDKFVGLARVMAGKYDWKPGQGVRSVGDVFNLILMENRMLAGLLTGAGTPAGGMGGRGNQVTDPAQMQEALRTSYDALKQALAGLSDSDLKTAVKLFGRDTTKQGAALMLLFDQHEHLGQSIAYARSNSVVPPWSK
;
A
#
# COMPACT_ATOMS: atom_id res chain seq x y z
N MET A 1 58.50 78.04 17.13
CA MET A 1 57.57 77.62 16.02
C MET A 1 57.34 76.14 16.20
N THR A 2 56.23 75.76 16.77
CA THR A 2 55.90 74.34 17.19
C THR A 2 54.81 73.84 16.33
N THR A 3 55.11 72.92 15.44
CA THR A 3 54.15 72.27 14.55
C THR A 3 53.51 71.08 15.22
N TYR A 4 52.22 71.14 15.49
CA TYR A 4 51.41 70.01 16.01
C TYR A 4 51.03 69.12 14.80
N ARG A 5 51.47 67.84 14.85
CA ARG A 5 51.03 66.79 13.92
C ARG A 5 49.86 66.06 14.55
N TYR A 6 48.67 66.20 13.98
CA TYR A 6 47.50 65.41 14.34
C TYR A 6 47.61 64.04 13.68
N VAL A 7 47.71 63.03 14.51
CA VAL A 7 47.62 61.63 14.09
C VAL A 7 46.13 61.23 14.14
N PHE A 8 45.49 61.01 12.98
CA PHE A 8 44.16 60.45 12.90
C PHE A 8 44.28 58.91 13.05
N LEU A 9 43.81 58.35 14.18
CA LEU A 9 43.59 56.93 14.38
C LEU A 9 42.24 56.61 13.69
N ILE A 10 42.27 55.88 12.55
CA ILE A 10 41.11 55.29 11.96
C ILE A 10 40.93 53.92 12.57
N THR A 11 39.99 53.79 13.51
CA THR A 11 39.54 52.51 14.05
C THR A 11 38.57 51.86 13.05
N ALA A 12 39.07 50.89 12.28
CA ALA A 12 38.23 50.05 11.42
C ALA A 12 37.45 49.06 12.29
N LEU A 13 36.15 49.29 12.45
CA LEU A 13 35.23 48.36 13.13
C LEU A 13 34.88 47.23 12.13
N ALA A 14 35.50 46.05 12.33
CA ALA A 14 35.19 44.86 11.58
C ALA A 14 33.87 44.24 12.14
N ILE A 15 32.77 44.43 11.44
CA ILE A 15 31.51 43.72 11.76
C ILE A 15 31.65 42.30 11.23
N ALA A 16 31.94 41.35 12.12
CA ALA A 16 31.85 39.94 11.78
C ALA A 16 30.37 39.53 11.72
N ALA A 17 29.82 39.43 10.48
CA ALA A 17 28.52 38.87 10.25
C ALA A 17 28.59 37.36 10.48
N THR A 18 28.20 36.90 11.67
CA THR A 18 27.96 35.50 11.92
C THR A 18 26.74 35.08 11.16
N LEU A 19 26.95 34.38 10.02
CA LEU A 19 25.89 33.62 9.35
C LEU A 19 25.45 32.52 10.34
N VAL A 20 24.35 32.75 11.05
CA VAL A 20 23.63 31.69 11.74
C VAL A 20 22.97 30.87 10.64
N ALA A 21 23.61 29.77 10.24
CA ALA A 21 22.95 28.76 9.41
C ALA A 21 21.73 28.29 10.17
N ALA A 22 20.54 28.68 9.71
CA ALA A 22 19.30 28.13 10.21
C ALA A 22 19.40 26.58 10.09
N PRO A 23 19.08 25.81 11.14
CA PRO A 23 19.08 24.35 11.02
C PRO A 23 18.16 24.02 9.87
N THR A 24 18.71 23.46 8.80
CA THR A 24 17.94 22.79 7.77
C THR A 24 17.13 21.75 8.51
N ARG A 25 15.83 21.99 8.61
CA ARG A 25 14.89 21.04 9.20
C ARG A 25 15.12 19.75 8.42
N ALA A 26 15.84 18.80 9.06
CA ALA A 26 15.98 17.47 8.54
C ALA A 26 14.55 17.03 8.23
N GLN A 27 14.29 16.77 6.97
CA GLN A 27 12.99 16.30 6.51
C GLN A 27 12.73 15.03 7.29
N GLN A 28 11.89 15.14 8.32
CA GLN A 28 11.44 13.96 9.04
C GLN A 28 10.92 13.02 7.99
N SER A 29 11.55 11.85 7.86
CA SER A 29 11.08 10.71 7.10
C SER A 29 9.83 10.16 7.80
N GLY A 30 8.82 11.00 7.93
CA GLY A 30 7.47 10.60 8.23
C GLY A 30 6.94 9.88 6.99
N THR A 31 6.26 8.77 7.20
CA THR A 31 5.46 8.12 6.18
C THR A 31 4.73 9.19 5.39
N THR A 32 5.00 9.31 4.08
CA THR A 32 4.39 10.35 3.27
C THR A 32 2.89 10.14 3.15
N ALA A 33 2.19 11.18 2.73
CA ALA A 33 0.74 11.12 2.55
C ALA A 33 0.31 9.95 1.64
N ILE A 34 1.14 9.58 0.66
CA ILE A 34 0.82 8.49 -0.28
C ILE A 34 0.93 7.09 0.37
N GLN A 35 1.98 6.79 1.14
CA GLN A 35 2.11 5.50 1.81
C GLN A 35 0.98 5.31 2.83
N THR A 36 0.69 6.36 3.59
CA THR A 36 -0.44 6.35 4.53
C THR A 36 -1.77 6.13 3.81
N ALA A 37 -2.00 6.81 2.69
CA ALA A 37 -3.22 6.65 1.91
C ALA A 37 -3.38 5.23 1.36
N LEU A 38 -2.31 4.64 0.80
CA LEU A 38 -2.32 3.27 0.28
C LEU A 38 -2.54 2.24 1.40
N ALA A 39 -1.89 2.42 2.55
CA ALA A 39 -2.08 1.52 3.69
C ALA A 39 -3.49 1.61 4.27
N ASN A 40 -4.09 2.80 4.33
CA ASN A 40 -5.47 2.99 4.77
C ASN A 40 -6.47 2.38 3.78
N ASP A 41 -6.22 2.52 2.49
CA ASP A 41 -7.05 1.90 1.44
C ASP A 41 -7.01 0.37 1.53
N ALA A 42 -5.82 -0.22 1.68
CA ALA A 42 -5.67 -1.65 1.94
C ALA A 42 -6.43 -2.09 3.22
N GLY A 43 -6.44 -1.26 4.27
CA GLY A 43 -7.25 -1.49 5.47
C GLY A 43 -8.75 -1.51 5.18
N THR A 44 -9.22 -0.56 4.37
CA THR A 44 -10.63 -0.48 3.95
C THR A 44 -11.03 -1.71 3.11
N LEU A 45 -10.17 -2.15 2.20
CA LEU A 45 -10.36 -3.37 1.40
C LEU A 45 -10.40 -4.61 2.29
N SER A 46 -9.50 -4.70 3.28
CA SER A 46 -9.49 -5.79 4.27
C SER A 46 -10.85 -5.95 4.96
N ASP A 47 -11.35 -4.86 5.55
CA ASP A 47 -12.62 -4.90 6.28
C ASP A 47 -13.78 -5.36 5.39
N LYS A 48 -13.80 -4.89 4.15
CA LYS A 48 -14.84 -5.23 3.18
C LYS A 48 -14.74 -6.67 2.70
N PHE A 49 -13.57 -7.15 2.31
CA PHE A 49 -13.40 -8.53 1.85
C PHE A 49 -13.60 -9.54 2.99
N VAL A 50 -13.09 -9.28 4.18
CA VAL A 50 -13.35 -10.13 5.37
C VAL A 50 -14.85 -10.15 5.70
N GLY A 51 -15.50 -8.99 5.63
CA GLY A 51 -16.94 -8.88 5.82
C GLY A 51 -17.74 -9.68 4.78
N LEU A 52 -17.38 -9.59 3.51
CA LEU A 52 -18.02 -10.38 2.43
C LEU A 52 -17.74 -11.87 2.59
N ALA A 53 -16.52 -12.28 2.92
CA ALA A 53 -16.18 -13.67 3.14
C ALA A 53 -17.06 -14.28 4.26
N ARG A 54 -17.32 -13.51 5.31
CA ARG A 54 -18.20 -13.93 6.40
C ARG A 54 -19.65 -14.10 5.94
N VAL A 55 -20.24 -13.11 5.26
CA VAL A 55 -21.67 -13.18 4.90
C VAL A 55 -21.94 -14.06 3.70
N MET A 56 -20.93 -14.37 2.91
CA MET A 56 -20.99 -15.31 1.78
C MET A 56 -20.59 -16.74 2.17
N ALA A 57 -20.42 -17.03 3.45
CA ALA A 57 -20.16 -18.40 3.93
C ALA A 57 -21.23 -19.38 3.39
N GLY A 58 -20.77 -20.53 2.87
CA GLY A 58 -21.64 -21.53 2.23
C GLY A 58 -22.00 -21.21 0.76
N LYS A 59 -21.51 -20.10 0.19
CA LYS A 59 -21.73 -19.70 -1.21
C LYS A 59 -20.45 -19.54 -2.03
N TYR A 60 -19.32 -20.07 -1.55
CA TYR A 60 -18.02 -19.88 -2.19
C TYR A 60 -17.94 -20.50 -3.59
N ASP A 61 -18.69 -21.58 -3.85
CA ASP A 61 -18.74 -22.22 -5.16
C ASP A 61 -19.69 -21.50 -6.14
N TRP A 62 -20.51 -20.55 -5.64
CA TRP A 62 -21.44 -19.83 -6.48
C TRP A 62 -20.73 -18.93 -7.48
N LYS A 63 -21.20 -18.92 -8.72
CA LYS A 63 -20.76 -18.07 -9.82
C LYS A 63 -21.93 -17.72 -10.74
N PRO A 64 -21.94 -16.54 -11.37
CA PRO A 64 -23.06 -16.10 -12.18
C PRO A 64 -23.18 -16.84 -13.53
N GLY A 65 -22.16 -17.57 -13.95
CA GLY A 65 -22.16 -18.29 -15.24
C GLY A 65 -20.90 -19.11 -15.46
N GLN A 66 -20.83 -19.77 -16.60
CA GLN A 66 -19.63 -20.51 -16.99
C GLN A 66 -18.51 -19.57 -17.40
N GLY A 67 -17.25 -19.97 -17.18
CA GLY A 67 -16.07 -19.21 -17.56
C GLY A 67 -15.72 -18.03 -16.65
N VAL A 68 -16.53 -17.77 -15.60
CA VAL A 68 -16.25 -16.73 -14.61
C VAL A 68 -15.83 -17.33 -13.27
N ARG A 69 -15.09 -16.53 -12.48
CA ARG A 69 -14.65 -16.94 -11.14
C ARG A 69 -15.85 -17.10 -10.22
N SER A 70 -15.79 -18.08 -9.33
CA SER A 70 -16.71 -18.20 -8.21
C SER A 70 -16.38 -17.16 -7.12
N VAL A 71 -17.24 -17.04 -6.12
CA VAL A 71 -17.00 -16.19 -4.93
C VAL A 71 -15.68 -16.55 -4.27
N GLY A 72 -15.44 -17.84 -4.03
CA GLY A 72 -14.21 -18.34 -3.41
C GLY A 72 -12.97 -18.11 -4.29
N ASP A 73 -13.11 -18.24 -5.61
CA ASP A 73 -12.02 -17.96 -6.54
C ASP A 73 -11.59 -16.49 -6.49
N VAL A 74 -12.54 -15.55 -6.35
CA VAL A 74 -12.22 -14.13 -6.21
C VAL A 74 -11.48 -13.88 -4.89
N PHE A 75 -11.94 -14.43 -3.77
CA PHE A 75 -11.24 -14.26 -2.49
C PHE A 75 -9.82 -14.85 -2.51
N ASN A 76 -9.63 -16.03 -3.11
CA ASN A 76 -8.30 -16.62 -3.28
C ASN A 76 -7.40 -15.79 -4.19
N LEU A 77 -7.96 -15.12 -5.22
CA LEU A 77 -7.22 -14.18 -6.04
C LEU A 77 -6.70 -13.02 -5.22
N ILE A 78 -7.54 -12.40 -4.38
CA ILE A 78 -7.12 -11.32 -3.46
C ILE A 78 -6.01 -11.77 -2.53
N LEU A 79 -6.10 -12.98 -1.96
CA LEU A 79 -5.03 -13.55 -1.13
C LEU A 79 -3.69 -13.62 -1.88
N MET A 80 -3.75 -14.06 -3.13
CA MET A 80 -2.56 -14.18 -3.98
C MET A 80 -1.97 -12.80 -4.29
N GLU A 81 -2.80 -11.84 -4.66
CA GLU A 81 -2.38 -10.47 -4.98
C GLU A 81 -1.74 -9.77 -3.79
N ASN A 82 -2.34 -9.88 -2.61
CA ASN A 82 -1.78 -9.31 -1.38
C ASN A 82 -0.38 -9.86 -1.09
N ARG A 83 -0.21 -11.18 -1.17
CA ARG A 83 1.08 -11.84 -0.95
C ARG A 83 2.12 -11.42 -1.99
N MET A 84 1.71 -11.37 -3.26
CA MET A 84 2.57 -10.96 -4.36
C MET A 84 3.02 -9.51 -4.19
N LEU A 85 2.09 -8.61 -3.92
CA LEU A 85 2.41 -7.18 -3.74
C LEU A 85 3.29 -6.97 -2.50
N ALA A 86 2.95 -7.55 -1.36
CA ALA A 86 3.77 -7.43 -0.16
C ALA A 86 5.20 -7.95 -0.39
N GLY A 87 5.37 -9.10 -1.06
CA GLY A 87 6.67 -9.64 -1.43
C GLY A 87 7.45 -8.74 -2.38
N LEU A 88 6.77 -8.14 -3.38
CA LEU A 88 7.38 -7.19 -4.31
C LEU A 88 7.85 -5.91 -3.59
N LEU A 89 7.03 -5.38 -2.69
CA LEU A 89 7.33 -4.15 -1.95
C LEU A 89 8.49 -4.32 -0.98
N THR A 90 8.56 -5.45 -0.29
CA THR A 90 9.61 -5.76 0.69
C THR A 90 10.91 -6.30 0.07
N GLY A 91 10.87 -6.71 -1.20
CA GLY A 91 12.00 -7.39 -1.86
C GLY A 91 12.15 -8.86 -1.49
N ALA A 92 11.19 -9.44 -0.78
CA ALA A 92 11.18 -10.87 -0.44
C ALA A 92 10.86 -11.77 -1.64
N GLY A 93 10.57 -11.18 -2.80
CA GLY A 93 10.18 -11.90 -4.00
C GLY A 93 8.72 -12.35 -3.99
N THR A 94 8.27 -12.86 -5.14
CA THR A 94 6.93 -13.45 -5.23
C THR A 94 6.99 -14.86 -4.62
N PRO A 95 6.07 -15.22 -3.70
CA PRO A 95 6.04 -16.58 -3.16
C PRO A 95 6.00 -17.62 -4.29
N ALA A 96 6.81 -18.67 -4.14
CA ALA A 96 6.82 -19.78 -5.08
C ALA A 96 5.42 -20.43 -5.11
N GLY A 97 4.71 -20.26 -6.20
CA GLY A 97 3.33 -20.75 -6.34
C GLY A 97 2.58 -20.13 -7.51
N GLY A 98 3.18 -19.13 -8.16
CA GLY A 98 2.70 -18.55 -9.42
C GLY A 98 1.20 -18.25 -9.50
N MET A 99 0.80 -17.38 -10.41
CA MET A 99 -0.57 -16.92 -10.66
C MET A 99 -1.60 -18.00 -11.08
N GLY A 100 -1.35 -19.29 -10.87
CA GLY A 100 -2.22 -20.34 -11.40
C GLY A 100 -2.30 -21.64 -10.63
N GLY A 101 -1.62 -21.76 -9.50
CA GLY A 101 -1.64 -23.00 -8.73
C GLY A 101 -2.97 -23.18 -7.96
N ARG A 102 -3.86 -24.02 -8.48
CA ARG A 102 -5.06 -24.50 -7.73
C ARG A 102 -4.72 -25.31 -6.47
N GLY A 103 -3.42 -25.44 -6.14
CA GLY A 103 -2.94 -26.38 -5.13
C GLY A 103 -3.26 -26.03 -3.69
N ASN A 104 -3.54 -24.77 -3.33
CA ASN A 104 -3.75 -24.36 -1.94
C ASN A 104 -4.88 -23.32 -1.83
N GLN A 105 -6.03 -23.61 -2.45
CA GLN A 105 -7.19 -22.73 -2.28
C GLN A 105 -7.77 -22.88 -0.87
N VAL A 106 -8.03 -21.75 -0.23
CA VAL A 106 -8.76 -21.70 1.02
C VAL A 106 -10.25 -21.82 0.70
N THR A 107 -10.92 -22.85 1.21
CA THR A 107 -12.34 -23.10 0.97
C THR A 107 -13.18 -22.99 2.25
N ASP A 108 -12.55 -23.18 3.40
CA ASP A 108 -13.22 -23.02 4.69
C ASP A 108 -13.47 -21.54 5.00
N PRO A 109 -14.71 -21.15 5.37
CA PRO A 109 -15.05 -19.74 5.57
C PRO A 109 -14.31 -19.05 6.72
N ALA A 110 -14.00 -19.75 7.81
CA ALA A 110 -13.28 -19.18 8.93
C ALA A 110 -11.80 -18.98 8.58
N GLN A 111 -11.21 -19.96 7.92
CA GLN A 111 -9.83 -19.86 7.40
C GLN A 111 -9.71 -18.77 6.33
N MET A 112 -10.72 -18.59 5.46
CA MET A 112 -10.72 -17.52 4.45
C MET A 112 -10.70 -16.14 5.09
N GLN A 113 -11.55 -15.90 6.10
CA GLN A 113 -11.58 -14.62 6.80
C GLN A 113 -10.23 -14.32 7.46
N GLU A 114 -9.63 -15.29 8.11
CA GLU A 114 -8.32 -15.14 8.76
C GLU A 114 -7.20 -14.94 7.75
N ALA A 115 -7.20 -15.71 6.66
CA ALA A 115 -6.21 -15.57 5.59
C ALA A 115 -6.28 -14.19 4.93
N LEU A 116 -7.49 -13.68 4.64
CA LEU A 116 -7.68 -12.33 4.12
C LEU A 116 -7.13 -11.29 5.08
N ARG A 117 -7.50 -11.34 6.37
CA ARG A 117 -7.00 -10.41 7.38
C ARG A 117 -5.48 -10.41 7.44
N THR A 118 -4.88 -11.58 7.60
CA THR A 118 -3.42 -11.73 7.70
C THR A 118 -2.71 -11.22 6.44
N SER A 119 -3.24 -11.52 5.25
CA SER A 119 -2.63 -11.07 3.99
C SER A 119 -2.69 -9.54 3.83
N TYR A 120 -3.79 -8.92 4.21
CA TYR A 120 -3.92 -7.46 4.20
C TYR A 120 -3.07 -6.79 5.28
N ASP A 121 -2.92 -7.38 6.47
CA ASP A 121 -2.05 -6.83 7.50
C ASP A 121 -0.59 -6.83 7.05
N ALA A 122 -0.13 -7.88 6.38
CA ALA A 122 1.19 -7.92 5.78
C ALA A 122 1.35 -6.86 4.66
N LEU A 123 0.33 -6.69 3.81
CA LEU A 123 0.35 -5.67 2.76
C LEU A 123 0.37 -4.24 3.35
N LYS A 124 -0.45 -3.96 4.35
CA LYS A 124 -0.47 -2.66 5.06
C LYS A 124 0.89 -2.33 5.66
N GLN A 125 1.53 -3.30 6.31
CA GLN A 125 2.87 -3.13 6.88
C GLN A 125 3.90 -2.85 5.78
N ALA A 126 3.85 -3.59 4.67
CA ALA A 126 4.75 -3.37 3.53
C ALA A 126 4.57 -1.97 2.92
N LEU A 127 3.33 -1.50 2.75
CA LEU A 127 3.02 -0.16 2.22
C LEU A 127 3.48 0.95 3.17
N ALA A 128 3.18 0.82 4.46
CA ALA A 128 3.54 1.80 5.47
C ALA A 128 5.06 1.90 5.71
N GLY A 129 5.78 0.81 5.45
CA GLY A 129 7.24 0.74 5.61
C GLY A 129 8.05 1.32 4.45
N LEU A 130 7.41 1.71 3.32
CA LEU A 130 8.13 2.28 2.19
C LEU A 130 8.63 3.70 2.48
N SER A 131 9.86 3.98 2.10
CA SER A 131 10.38 5.34 2.00
C SER A 131 9.99 5.98 0.66
N ASP A 132 10.20 7.30 0.53
CA ASP A 132 9.99 8.01 -0.74
C ASP A 132 10.91 7.53 -1.87
N SER A 133 12.09 7.07 -1.52
CA SER A 133 13.02 6.44 -2.47
C SER A 133 12.52 5.06 -2.89
N ASP A 134 11.98 4.27 -1.95
CA ASP A 134 11.42 2.95 -2.26
C ASP A 134 10.27 3.05 -3.26
N LEU A 135 9.39 4.04 -3.12
CA LEU A 135 8.26 4.26 -4.03
C LEU A 135 8.71 4.34 -5.50
N LYS A 136 9.90 4.91 -5.74
CA LYS A 136 10.48 5.12 -7.08
C LYS A 136 11.30 3.93 -7.56
N THR A 137 11.54 2.93 -6.74
CA THR A 137 12.31 1.75 -7.10
C THR A 137 11.64 1.01 -8.24
N ALA A 138 12.40 0.75 -9.31
CA ALA A 138 11.92 0.01 -10.47
C ALA A 138 11.67 -1.46 -10.10
N VAL A 139 10.54 -1.99 -10.54
CA VAL A 139 10.12 -3.38 -10.36
C VAL A 139 9.42 -3.89 -11.61
N LYS A 140 9.25 -5.21 -11.71
CA LYS A 140 8.40 -5.82 -12.74
C LYS A 140 7.13 -6.36 -12.11
N LEU A 141 5.99 -5.99 -12.69
CA LEU A 141 4.68 -6.55 -12.36
C LEU A 141 4.04 -7.12 -13.62
N PHE A 142 3.69 -8.40 -13.61
CA PHE A 142 3.14 -9.11 -14.78
C PHE A 142 3.99 -8.96 -16.05
N GLY A 143 5.33 -8.95 -15.89
CA GLY A 143 6.28 -8.79 -16.99
C GLY A 143 6.46 -7.35 -17.50
N ARG A 144 5.74 -6.37 -16.95
CA ARG A 144 5.84 -4.95 -17.31
C ARG A 144 6.72 -4.20 -16.32
N ASP A 145 7.54 -3.29 -16.83
CA ASP A 145 8.33 -2.40 -15.99
C ASP A 145 7.44 -1.33 -15.35
N THR A 146 7.61 -1.13 -14.06
CA THR A 146 6.89 -0.13 -13.27
C THR A 146 7.75 0.28 -12.06
N THR A 147 7.18 1.02 -11.13
CA THR A 147 7.79 1.30 -9.82
C THR A 147 7.01 0.59 -8.71
N LYS A 148 7.57 0.52 -7.50
CA LYS A 148 6.82 -0.01 -6.34
C LYS A 148 5.51 0.74 -6.13
N GLN A 149 5.51 2.08 -6.28
CA GLN A 149 4.28 2.89 -6.23
C GLN A 149 3.30 2.51 -7.34
N GLY A 150 3.77 2.37 -8.57
CA GLY A 150 2.93 1.98 -9.70
C GLY A 150 2.33 0.59 -9.51
N ALA A 151 3.11 -0.37 -9.00
CA ALA A 151 2.63 -1.70 -8.68
C ALA A 151 1.56 -1.69 -7.58
N ALA A 152 1.77 -0.90 -6.52
CA ALA A 152 0.80 -0.75 -5.43
C ALA A 152 -0.53 -0.16 -5.93
N LEU A 153 -0.48 0.92 -6.71
CA LEU A 153 -1.68 1.55 -7.28
C LEU A 153 -2.42 0.57 -8.20
N MET A 154 -1.70 -0.12 -9.10
CA MET A 154 -2.32 -1.05 -10.06
C MET A 154 -3.08 -2.16 -9.34
N LEU A 155 -2.46 -2.82 -8.36
CA LEU A 155 -3.10 -3.93 -7.66
C LEU A 155 -4.22 -3.49 -6.71
N LEU A 156 -4.09 -2.36 -6.03
CA LEU A 156 -5.19 -1.85 -5.20
C LEU A 156 -6.40 -1.45 -6.07
N PHE A 157 -6.19 -0.86 -7.25
CA PHE A 157 -7.29 -0.56 -8.17
C PHE A 157 -7.97 -1.84 -8.69
N ASP A 158 -7.20 -2.86 -9.06
CA ASP A 158 -7.73 -4.17 -9.44
C ASP A 158 -8.57 -4.79 -8.32
N GLN A 159 -8.12 -4.68 -7.08
CA GLN A 159 -8.87 -5.15 -5.91
C GLN A 159 -10.19 -4.38 -5.70
N HIS A 160 -10.26 -3.09 -6.03
CA HIS A 160 -11.53 -2.34 -6.01
C HIS A 160 -12.49 -2.85 -7.10
N GLU A 161 -12.01 -3.24 -8.28
CA GLU A 161 -12.84 -3.89 -9.30
C GLU A 161 -13.39 -5.22 -8.79
N HIS A 162 -12.54 -6.05 -8.18
CA HIS A 162 -12.95 -7.32 -7.55
C HIS A 162 -13.86 -7.13 -6.34
N LEU A 163 -13.74 -6.02 -5.61
CA LEU A 163 -14.68 -5.68 -4.55
C LEU A 163 -16.07 -5.38 -5.15
N GLY A 164 -16.14 -4.60 -6.22
CA GLY A 164 -17.37 -4.35 -6.96
C GLY A 164 -18.02 -5.64 -7.45
N GLN A 165 -17.23 -6.53 -8.03
CA GLN A 165 -17.64 -7.87 -8.44
C GLN A 165 -18.21 -8.69 -7.27
N SER A 166 -17.51 -8.72 -6.14
CA SER A 166 -17.93 -9.47 -4.94
C SER A 166 -19.22 -8.91 -4.34
N ILE A 167 -19.41 -7.58 -4.36
CA ILE A 167 -20.67 -6.93 -3.95
C ILE A 167 -21.82 -7.34 -4.86
N ALA A 168 -21.59 -7.36 -6.17
CA ALA A 168 -22.60 -7.82 -7.15
C ALA A 168 -22.97 -9.28 -6.90
N TYR A 169 -21.99 -10.15 -6.63
CA TYR A 169 -22.22 -11.55 -6.30
C TYR A 169 -23.04 -11.71 -5.01
N ALA A 170 -22.72 -10.94 -3.96
CA ALA A 170 -23.48 -10.98 -2.72
C ALA A 170 -24.95 -10.61 -2.97
N ARG A 171 -25.21 -9.50 -3.67
CA ARG A 171 -26.57 -9.04 -4.00
C ARG A 171 -27.34 -10.03 -4.85
N SER A 172 -26.69 -10.66 -5.84
CA SER A 172 -27.29 -11.72 -6.67
C SER A 172 -27.69 -12.96 -5.86
N ASN A 173 -27.10 -13.14 -4.68
CA ASN A 173 -27.44 -14.18 -3.73
C ASN A 173 -28.38 -13.72 -2.60
N SER A 174 -29.00 -12.55 -2.75
CA SER A 174 -29.84 -11.90 -1.71
C SER A 174 -29.10 -11.66 -0.39
N VAL A 175 -27.78 -11.50 -0.46
CA VAL A 175 -26.90 -11.19 0.69
C VAL A 175 -26.57 -9.70 0.67
N VAL A 176 -26.86 -9.01 1.78
CA VAL A 176 -26.54 -7.60 1.95
C VAL A 176 -25.10 -7.48 2.46
N PRO A 177 -24.23 -6.70 1.79
CA PRO A 177 -22.90 -6.43 2.32
C PRO A 177 -22.97 -5.80 3.72
N PRO A 178 -22.07 -6.16 4.67
CA PRO A 178 -22.21 -5.76 6.08
C PRO A 178 -22.21 -4.26 6.36
N TRP A 179 -21.66 -3.47 5.44
CA TRP A 179 -21.62 -1.98 5.55
C TRP A 179 -22.77 -1.29 4.84
N SER A 180 -23.63 -2.02 4.13
CA SER A 180 -24.82 -1.46 3.47
C SER A 180 -25.97 -1.43 4.49
N LYS A 181 -26.53 -0.27 4.70
CA LYS A 181 -27.72 -0.06 5.53
C LYS A 181 -28.97 0.01 4.66
#